data_14ae502892488ef55fba08ea7c8e920e
#
_entry.id   14ae502892488ef55fba08ea7c8e920e
#
_cell.length_a   1.000
_cell.length_b   1.000
_cell.length_c   1.000
_cell.angle_alpha   90.00
_cell.angle_beta   90.00
_cell.angle_gamma   90.00
#
_symmetry.space_group_name_H-M   'P 1'
#
loop_
_entity.id
_entity.type
_entity.pdbx_description
1 polymer ?
#
loop_
_entity_poly.entity_id
_entity_poly.type
_entity_poly.pdbx_seq_one_letter_code
_entity_poly.pdbx_strand_id
1 'polypeptide(L)'
;EEVTLMNVIVSNQQRNVLSGLDIDIIKSISGEYDATELVEMFKNFFYNKMVLDVTAIKDYHSVKSFQTIAMGLEVAIIVFFLPEGSDVCTSNFLSKLVSMGIYNFTTNIEGVKYLLEHPNTYKQVAHIQQLNDVPNVNSVMANVDSGSSVSDSSTSFRGSRVIGVRNVTEHAGATTFIYILKKELRTHFGDTIVALELNKNDFQFFGDKNMISISSDQLQGALTRYSGASVLLVDLNDYPDDSFCGEVLYLLEPSTIKLNKLMRRNRNIFSKLQHQKIVLNKSLLSNKDIMDFEYEAKAKVFYNMPPLDERKKNPILEDFLSRLGIVAKKEEKKETGKIFGLFRR
;
A
#
# COMPACT_ATOMS: atom_id res chain seq x y z
N GLU A 1 10.65 29.05 23.31
CA GLU A 1 9.71 29.81 22.45
C GLU A 1 8.75 28.81 21.86
N GLU A 2 7.46 28.85 22.28
CA GLU A 2 6.36 28.09 21.68
C GLU A 2 6.20 28.60 20.24
N VAL A 3 6.47 27.76 19.26
CA VAL A 3 6.17 28.06 17.86
C VAL A 3 4.66 28.00 17.71
N THR A 4 4.01 29.16 17.70
CA THR A 4 2.58 29.27 17.44
C THR A 4 2.29 28.73 16.05
N LEU A 5 1.61 27.57 15.96
CA LEU A 5 1.22 26.93 14.70
C LEU A 5 0.12 27.79 14.04
N MET A 6 0.46 28.49 12.99
CA MET A 6 -0.45 29.40 12.27
C MET A 6 -1.15 28.63 11.13
N ASN A 7 -2.38 28.18 11.35
CA ASN A 7 -3.15 27.43 10.35
C ASN A 7 -4.20 28.32 9.67
N VAL A 8 -4.57 27.93 8.45
CA VAL A 8 -5.59 28.58 7.64
C VAL A 8 -6.72 27.61 7.35
N ILE A 9 -7.97 28.09 7.42
CA ILE A 9 -9.14 27.33 6.96
C ILE A 9 -9.83 28.11 5.85
N VAL A 10 -10.04 27.44 4.72
CA VAL A 10 -10.88 27.90 3.61
C VAL A 10 -12.08 26.97 3.53
N SER A 11 -13.29 27.46 3.73
CA SER A 11 -14.49 26.64 3.82
C SER A 11 -15.66 27.19 2.99
N ASN A 12 -16.58 26.32 2.61
CA ASN A 12 -17.86 26.69 2.00
C ASN A 12 -18.96 25.78 2.55
N GLN A 13 -19.34 24.72 1.84
CA GLN A 13 -20.45 23.85 2.27
C GLN A 13 -20.11 23.04 3.53
N GLN A 14 -18.82 22.74 3.76
CA GLN A 14 -18.37 21.97 4.93
C GLN A 14 -17.95 22.85 6.12
N ARG A 15 -18.35 24.11 6.14
CA ARG A 15 -17.99 25.07 7.20
C ARG A 15 -18.32 24.57 8.59
N ASN A 16 -19.52 24.00 8.77
CA ASN A 16 -19.98 23.53 10.10
C ASN A 16 -19.16 22.35 10.61
N VAL A 17 -18.70 21.48 9.73
CA VAL A 17 -17.83 20.33 10.05
C VAL A 17 -16.43 20.82 10.42
N LEU A 18 -15.88 21.74 9.62
CA LEU A 18 -14.54 22.29 9.85
C LEU A 18 -14.45 23.23 11.05
N SER A 19 -15.57 23.86 11.47
CA SER A 19 -15.59 24.70 12.68
C SER A 19 -15.36 23.92 13.97
N GLY A 20 -15.51 22.59 13.94
CA GLY A 20 -15.21 21.68 15.06
C GLY A 20 -13.74 21.25 15.16
N LEU A 21 -12.85 21.78 14.32
CA LEU A 21 -11.41 21.53 14.43
C LEU A 21 -10.82 22.32 15.59
N ASP A 22 -10.23 21.60 16.54
CA ASP A 22 -9.49 22.19 17.68
C ASP A 22 -8.02 22.40 17.25
N ILE A 23 -7.77 23.48 16.50
CA ILE A 23 -6.46 23.90 16.01
C ILE A 23 -6.34 25.43 16.07
N ASP A 24 -5.12 25.93 16.25
CA ASP A 24 -4.84 27.37 16.22
C ASP A 24 -5.00 27.93 14.80
N ILE A 25 -6.01 28.79 14.61
CA ILE A 25 -6.38 29.36 13.31
C ILE A 25 -6.00 30.83 13.27
N ILE A 26 -5.10 31.20 12.35
CA ILE A 26 -4.76 32.61 12.11
C ILE A 26 -5.70 33.29 11.12
N LYS A 27 -6.22 32.53 10.17
CA LYS A 27 -7.14 33.04 9.15
C LYS A 27 -8.18 32.01 8.76
N SER A 28 -9.44 32.40 8.80
CA SER A 28 -10.54 31.59 8.31
C SER A 28 -11.35 32.42 7.31
N ILE A 29 -11.53 31.89 6.11
CA ILE A 29 -12.39 32.49 5.09
C ILE A 29 -13.48 31.52 4.67
N SER A 30 -14.64 32.05 4.31
CA SER A 30 -15.78 31.24 3.88
C SER A 30 -16.36 31.83 2.62
N GLY A 31 -16.66 30.97 1.67
CA GLY A 31 -17.26 31.35 0.39
C GLY A 31 -16.74 30.49 -0.75
N GLU A 32 -17.09 30.89 -1.95
CA GLU A 32 -16.69 30.24 -3.18
C GLU A 32 -15.79 31.20 -3.97
N TYR A 33 -14.62 30.70 -4.37
CA TYR A 33 -13.54 31.49 -4.96
C TYR A 33 -13.05 30.82 -6.25
N ASP A 34 -12.59 31.61 -7.21
CA ASP A 34 -11.84 31.09 -8.34
C ASP A 34 -10.48 30.54 -7.86
N ALA A 35 -9.99 29.46 -8.49
CA ALA A 35 -8.70 28.87 -8.12
C ALA A 35 -7.54 29.89 -8.21
N THR A 36 -7.57 30.77 -9.21
CA THR A 36 -6.60 31.87 -9.34
C THR A 36 -6.69 32.89 -8.21
N GLU A 37 -7.91 33.21 -7.75
CA GLU A 37 -8.14 34.11 -6.64
C GLU A 37 -7.59 33.54 -5.32
N LEU A 38 -7.81 32.23 -5.06
CA LEU A 38 -7.22 31.56 -3.91
C LEU A 38 -5.69 31.59 -3.95
N VAL A 39 -5.10 31.34 -5.11
CA VAL A 39 -3.64 31.42 -5.29
C VAL A 39 -3.16 32.83 -4.96
N GLU A 40 -3.77 33.89 -5.52
CA GLU A 40 -3.38 35.27 -5.27
C GLU A 40 -3.49 35.67 -3.79
N MET A 41 -4.51 35.17 -3.06
CA MET A 41 -4.70 35.43 -1.64
C MET A 41 -3.63 34.77 -0.75
N PHE A 42 -3.10 33.63 -1.14
CA PHE A 42 -2.27 32.82 -0.27
C PHE A 42 -0.82 32.64 -0.75
N LYS A 43 -0.45 32.93 -1.97
CA LYS A 43 0.94 32.78 -2.51
C LYS A 43 2.00 33.54 -1.72
N ASN A 44 1.63 34.66 -1.10
CA ASN A 44 2.52 35.50 -0.27
C ASN A 44 2.12 35.53 1.20
N PHE A 45 1.18 34.65 1.63
CA PHE A 45 0.72 34.58 2.99
C PHE A 45 1.43 33.45 3.73
N PHE A 46 2.12 33.76 4.82
CA PHE A 46 2.83 32.75 5.60
C PHE A 46 1.87 32.01 6.53
N TYR A 47 1.80 30.70 6.38
CA TYR A 47 1.04 29.79 7.23
C TYR A 47 1.74 28.41 7.29
N ASN A 48 1.48 27.66 8.36
CA ASN A 48 2.08 26.33 8.54
C ASN A 48 1.30 25.25 7.79
N LYS A 49 -0.04 25.27 7.94
CA LYS A 49 -0.94 24.32 7.28
C LYS A 49 -2.20 25.04 6.82
N MET A 50 -2.80 24.52 5.77
CA MET A 50 -4.11 24.97 5.29
C MET A 50 -5.07 23.79 5.22
N VAL A 51 -6.29 23.96 5.69
CA VAL A 51 -7.41 23.07 5.39
C VAL A 51 -8.28 23.74 4.36
N LEU A 52 -8.40 23.11 3.19
CA LEU A 52 -9.17 23.63 2.06
C LEU A 52 -10.36 22.72 1.77
N ASP A 53 -11.56 23.18 2.14
CA ASP A 53 -12.80 22.58 1.66
C ASP A 53 -12.88 22.80 0.14
N VAL A 54 -12.86 21.70 -0.62
CA VAL A 54 -12.83 21.81 -2.08
C VAL A 54 -14.10 22.47 -2.65
N THR A 55 -15.22 22.44 -1.92
CA THR A 55 -16.43 23.15 -2.33
C THR A 55 -16.28 24.67 -2.27
N ALA A 56 -15.20 25.19 -1.68
CA ALA A 56 -14.84 26.61 -1.73
C ALA A 56 -14.13 27.00 -3.04
N ILE A 57 -13.83 26.05 -3.90
CA ILE A 57 -13.25 26.28 -5.23
C ILE A 57 -14.37 26.25 -6.26
N LYS A 58 -14.55 27.34 -7.02
CA LYS A 58 -15.43 27.32 -8.19
C LYS A 58 -14.94 26.23 -9.14
N ASP A 59 -15.87 25.52 -9.75
CA ASP A 59 -15.55 24.39 -10.64
C ASP A 59 -14.64 23.33 -10.01
N TYR A 60 -14.84 23.00 -8.71
CA TYR A 60 -14.06 21.96 -8.02
C TYR A 60 -14.20 20.56 -8.63
N HIS A 61 -15.18 20.34 -9.51
CA HIS A 61 -15.28 19.13 -10.34
C HIS A 61 -14.24 19.13 -11.49
N SER A 62 -13.61 20.26 -11.76
CA SER A 62 -12.62 20.40 -12.83
C SER A 62 -11.20 20.20 -12.32
N VAL A 63 -10.46 19.28 -12.94
CA VAL A 63 -9.04 19.05 -12.66
C VAL A 63 -8.19 20.31 -12.86
N LYS A 64 -8.60 21.22 -13.76
CA LYS A 64 -7.87 22.46 -14.03
C LYS A 64 -7.80 23.39 -12.82
N SER A 65 -8.84 23.44 -11.99
CA SER A 65 -8.86 24.25 -10.79
C SER A 65 -7.80 23.78 -9.79
N PHE A 66 -7.66 22.46 -9.61
CA PHE A 66 -6.61 21.88 -8.77
C PHE A 66 -5.22 22.05 -9.36
N GLN A 67 -5.08 21.97 -10.68
CA GLN A 67 -3.81 22.25 -11.35
C GLN A 67 -3.34 23.69 -11.11
N THR A 68 -4.25 24.67 -11.17
CA THR A 68 -3.93 26.08 -10.86
C THR A 68 -3.46 26.23 -9.43
N ILE A 69 -4.11 25.58 -8.45
CA ILE A 69 -3.71 25.60 -7.05
C ILE A 69 -2.35 24.92 -6.87
N ALA A 70 -2.14 23.75 -7.49
CA ALA A 70 -0.88 23.00 -7.36
C ALA A 70 0.32 23.74 -7.97
N MET A 71 0.09 24.58 -8.98
CA MET A 71 1.13 25.41 -9.58
C MET A 71 1.43 26.68 -8.77
N GLY A 72 0.46 27.17 -8.00
CA GLY A 72 0.58 28.47 -7.32
C GLY A 72 0.80 28.39 -5.82
N LEU A 73 0.48 27.26 -5.17
CA LEU A 73 0.61 27.06 -3.72
C LEU A 73 1.40 25.79 -3.40
N GLU A 74 1.97 25.74 -2.21
CA GLU A 74 2.68 24.57 -1.70
C GLU A 74 1.68 23.50 -1.21
N VAL A 75 1.26 22.60 -2.12
CA VAL A 75 0.22 21.60 -1.82
C VAL A 75 0.61 20.58 -0.75
N ALA A 76 1.90 20.44 -0.44
CA ALA A 76 2.37 19.55 0.61
C ALA A 76 1.86 19.96 2.02
N ILE A 77 1.59 21.24 2.23
CA ILE A 77 1.07 21.77 3.49
C ILE A 77 -0.46 22.01 3.47
N ILE A 78 -1.13 21.65 2.38
CA ILE A 78 -2.59 21.81 2.23
C ILE A 78 -3.27 20.44 2.40
N VAL A 79 -4.26 20.38 3.29
CA VAL A 79 -5.18 19.25 3.44
C VAL A 79 -6.47 19.58 2.70
N PHE A 80 -6.77 18.83 1.63
CA PHE A 80 -7.98 18.98 0.84
C PHE A 80 -9.13 18.17 1.47
N PHE A 81 -10.16 18.86 1.90
CA PHE A 81 -11.35 18.24 2.45
C PHE A 81 -12.39 18.03 1.35
N LEU A 82 -12.67 16.77 1.03
CA LEU A 82 -13.53 16.37 -0.08
C LEU A 82 -14.96 16.08 0.45
N PRO A 83 -16.02 16.51 -0.27
CA PRO A 83 -17.38 16.14 0.08
C PRO A 83 -17.63 14.65 -0.18
N GLU A 84 -18.10 13.95 0.85
CA GLU A 84 -18.35 12.50 0.78
C GLU A 84 -19.39 12.16 -0.32
N GLY A 85 -19.14 11.09 -1.07
CA GLY A 85 -20.03 10.64 -2.16
C GLY A 85 -19.99 11.49 -3.43
N SER A 86 -19.13 12.50 -3.51
CA SER A 86 -18.96 13.35 -4.69
C SER A 86 -18.09 12.64 -5.75
N ASP A 87 -18.21 13.09 -7.01
CA ASP A 87 -17.38 12.65 -8.15
C ASP A 87 -15.88 12.91 -7.94
N VAL A 88 -15.52 13.94 -7.16
CA VAL A 88 -14.12 14.22 -6.80
C VAL A 88 -13.52 13.13 -5.87
N CYS A 89 -14.34 12.26 -5.28
CA CYS A 89 -13.89 11.11 -4.50
C CYS A 89 -13.67 9.85 -5.37
N THR A 90 -13.93 9.92 -6.69
CA THR A 90 -13.70 8.78 -7.57
C THR A 90 -12.21 8.51 -7.76
N SER A 91 -11.85 7.22 -7.90
CA SER A 91 -10.46 6.81 -8.11
C SER A 91 -9.79 7.54 -9.28
N ASN A 92 -10.54 7.80 -10.36
CA ASN A 92 -10.05 8.55 -11.52
C ASN A 92 -9.70 10.00 -11.16
N PHE A 93 -10.55 10.67 -10.37
CA PHE A 93 -10.29 12.05 -9.97
C PHE A 93 -9.12 12.11 -8.97
N LEU A 94 -9.11 11.24 -7.97
CA LEU A 94 -8.04 11.15 -6.97
C LEU A 94 -6.67 10.85 -7.61
N SER A 95 -6.63 9.97 -8.61
CA SER A 95 -5.40 9.71 -9.37
C SER A 95 -4.85 10.97 -10.06
N LYS A 96 -5.74 11.81 -10.60
CA LYS A 96 -5.32 13.09 -11.18
C LYS A 96 -4.79 14.06 -10.13
N LEU A 97 -5.38 14.07 -8.91
CA LEU A 97 -4.84 14.84 -7.80
C LEU A 97 -3.43 14.37 -7.43
N VAL A 98 -3.25 13.05 -7.30
CA VAL A 98 -1.94 12.46 -7.00
C VAL A 98 -0.90 12.80 -8.08
N SER A 99 -1.27 12.77 -9.35
CA SER A 99 -0.35 13.15 -10.47
C SER A 99 0.08 14.61 -10.44
N MET A 100 -0.67 15.48 -9.75
CA MET A 100 -0.34 16.90 -9.53
C MET A 100 0.42 17.16 -8.23
N GLY A 101 0.78 16.11 -7.49
CA GLY A 101 1.49 16.25 -6.20
C GLY A 101 0.57 16.50 -5.00
N ILE A 102 -0.76 16.43 -5.18
CA ILE A 102 -1.73 16.58 -4.10
C ILE A 102 -1.93 15.22 -3.42
N TYR A 103 -1.37 15.05 -2.23
CA TYR A 103 -1.37 13.78 -1.50
C TYR A 103 -2.23 13.81 -0.25
N ASN A 104 -2.51 15.02 0.29
CA ASN A 104 -3.25 15.20 1.53
C ASN A 104 -4.73 15.50 1.21
N PHE A 105 -5.56 14.48 1.15
CA PHE A 105 -6.99 14.62 0.96
C PHE A 105 -7.76 13.61 1.81
N THR A 106 -8.94 14.00 2.27
CA THR A 106 -9.81 13.18 3.13
C THR A 106 -11.26 13.64 3.03
N THR A 107 -12.21 12.77 3.42
CA THR A 107 -13.64 13.06 3.46
C THR A 107 -14.18 13.23 4.88
N ASN A 108 -13.35 13.06 5.91
CA ASN A 108 -13.78 13.13 7.30
C ASN A 108 -12.83 13.94 8.18
N ILE A 109 -13.35 14.43 9.31
CA ILE A 109 -12.65 15.34 10.21
C ILE A 109 -11.45 14.68 10.91
N GLU A 110 -11.55 13.40 11.23
CA GLU A 110 -10.46 12.65 11.86
C GLU A 110 -9.27 12.52 10.89
N GLY A 111 -9.56 12.32 9.60
CA GLY A 111 -8.55 12.34 8.56
C GLY A 111 -7.87 13.71 8.42
N VAL A 112 -8.61 14.83 8.58
CA VAL A 112 -8.02 16.18 8.60
C VAL A 112 -7.04 16.31 9.74
N LYS A 113 -7.44 15.97 10.98
CA LYS A 113 -6.57 16.02 12.16
C LYS A 113 -5.31 15.18 11.96
N TYR A 114 -5.47 13.96 11.46
CA TYR A 114 -4.36 13.08 11.18
C TYR A 114 -3.37 13.67 10.16
N LEU A 115 -3.87 14.18 9.02
CA LEU A 115 -3.05 14.72 7.93
C LEU A 115 -2.38 16.06 8.28
N LEU A 116 -2.93 16.84 9.21
CA LEU A 116 -2.28 18.02 9.73
C LEU A 116 -1.00 17.68 10.49
N GLU A 117 -0.98 16.58 11.23
CA GLU A 117 0.18 16.11 11.99
C GLU A 117 1.09 15.19 11.14
N HIS A 118 0.49 14.36 10.27
CA HIS A 118 1.16 13.32 9.50
C HIS A 118 0.80 13.46 8.01
N PRO A 119 1.38 14.43 7.29
CA PRO A 119 1.10 14.62 5.88
C PRO A 119 1.55 13.40 5.06
N ASN A 120 0.73 13.03 4.09
CA ASN A 120 1.04 11.93 3.18
C ASN A 120 2.22 12.27 2.27
N THR A 121 3.01 11.27 2.00
CA THR A 121 3.98 11.25 0.90
C THR A 121 3.37 10.54 -0.31
N TYR A 122 3.99 10.64 -1.47
CA TYR A 122 3.56 9.88 -2.66
C TYR A 122 3.40 8.39 -2.39
N LYS A 123 4.24 7.81 -1.53
CA LYS A 123 4.20 6.39 -1.17
C LYS A 123 2.85 5.94 -0.59
N GLN A 124 2.21 6.77 0.23
CA GLN A 124 0.92 6.43 0.85
C GLN A 124 -0.25 6.49 -0.14
N VAL A 125 -0.15 7.31 -1.19
CA VAL A 125 -1.24 7.54 -2.17
C VAL A 125 -0.96 6.96 -3.56
N ALA A 126 0.23 6.41 -3.80
CA ALA A 126 0.63 5.84 -5.09
C ALA A 126 -0.36 4.77 -5.61
N HIS A 127 -0.99 4.01 -4.71
CA HIS A 127 -1.99 3.01 -5.06
C HIS A 127 -3.22 3.62 -5.78
N ILE A 128 -3.54 4.89 -5.55
CA ILE A 128 -4.68 5.58 -6.17
C ILE A 128 -4.37 5.89 -7.64
N GLN A 129 -3.13 6.22 -7.97
CA GLN A 129 -2.71 6.51 -9.34
C GLN A 129 -2.72 5.25 -10.22
N GLN A 130 -2.34 4.11 -9.65
CA GLN A 130 -2.31 2.81 -10.34
C GLN A 130 -3.69 2.28 -10.77
N LEU A 131 -4.77 2.78 -10.16
CA LEU A 131 -6.15 2.36 -10.49
C LEU A 131 -6.67 2.91 -11.83
N ASN A 132 -6.03 3.91 -12.44
CA ASN A 132 -6.55 4.65 -13.59
C ASN A 132 -5.73 4.53 -14.87
N ASP A 133 -4.57 3.88 -14.86
CA ASP A 133 -3.74 3.66 -16.06
C ASP A 133 -4.20 2.44 -16.89
N VAL A 134 -5.42 1.93 -16.66
CA VAL A 134 -6.02 0.89 -17.49
C VAL A 134 -6.77 1.58 -18.64
N PRO A 135 -6.36 1.42 -19.91
CA PRO A 135 -7.17 1.86 -21.05
C PRO A 135 -8.55 1.20 -20.99
N ASN A 136 -9.59 2.02 -21.03
CA ASN A 136 -10.98 1.59 -21.01
C ASN A 136 -11.28 0.69 -22.22
N VAL A 137 -11.20 -0.63 -22.06
CA VAL A 137 -11.58 -1.63 -23.08
C VAL A 137 -13.08 -1.93 -22.94
N ASN A 138 -13.92 -0.89 -22.83
CA ASN A 138 -15.37 -1.02 -22.85
C ASN A 138 -15.96 -0.36 -24.11
N SER A 139 -15.54 -0.83 -25.29
CA SER A 139 -16.26 -0.53 -26.52
C SER A 139 -16.24 -1.70 -27.52
N VAL A 140 -16.41 -2.93 -27.08
CA VAL A 140 -16.95 -4.03 -27.91
C VAL A 140 -17.59 -5.05 -26.98
N MET A 141 -18.89 -5.02 -26.89
CA MET A 141 -19.91 -6.05 -26.78
C MET A 141 -21.09 -5.59 -25.92
N ALA A 142 -21.98 -4.87 -26.57
CA ALA A 142 -23.39 -4.87 -26.19
C ALA A 142 -24.00 -6.22 -26.66
N ASN A 143 -24.89 -6.74 -25.83
CA ASN A 143 -25.79 -7.89 -25.98
C ASN A 143 -25.27 -9.24 -25.48
N VAL A 144 -25.73 -9.64 -24.31
CA VAL A 144 -26.63 -10.74 -24.05
C VAL A 144 -27.20 -10.65 -22.62
N ASP A 145 -28.45 -10.84 -22.56
CA ASP A 145 -29.55 -10.82 -21.63
C ASP A 145 -29.37 -11.49 -20.26
N SER A 146 -30.00 -10.88 -19.28
CA SER A 146 -30.79 -11.37 -18.13
C SER A 146 -30.38 -12.63 -17.36
N GLY A 147 -30.22 -12.46 -16.04
CA GLY A 147 -30.38 -13.58 -15.09
C GLY A 147 -29.82 -13.29 -13.69
N SER A 148 -30.70 -12.85 -12.82
CA SER A 148 -30.56 -12.64 -11.38
C SER A 148 -29.79 -13.72 -10.60
N SER A 149 -28.93 -13.33 -9.67
CA SER A 149 -29.06 -13.70 -8.25
C SER A 149 -27.97 -13.03 -7.38
N VAL A 150 -28.42 -12.52 -6.27
CA VAL A 150 -27.70 -11.88 -5.17
C VAL A 150 -26.79 -12.90 -4.48
N SER A 151 -25.53 -12.59 -4.24
CA SER A 151 -24.84 -12.94 -3.00
C SER A 151 -23.44 -12.30 -2.89
N ASP A 152 -23.29 -11.60 -1.79
CA ASP A 152 -22.12 -11.30 -1.00
C ASP A 152 -20.88 -10.60 -1.62
N SER A 153 -20.74 -9.40 -1.10
CA SER A 153 -19.62 -8.50 -1.17
C SER A 153 -18.30 -9.11 -0.72
N SER A 154 -17.46 -9.49 -1.68
CA SER A 154 -16.02 -9.46 -1.49
C SER A 154 -15.48 -8.37 -2.40
N THR A 155 -15.02 -7.25 -1.81
CA THR A 155 -14.34 -6.17 -2.49
C THR A 155 -13.07 -6.70 -3.14
N SER A 156 -13.17 -7.09 -4.42
CA SER A 156 -12.01 -7.43 -5.22
C SER A 156 -11.25 -6.15 -5.56
N PHE A 157 -10.10 -5.96 -4.95
CA PHE A 157 -9.11 -4.97 -5.38
C PHE A 157 -8.71 -5.26 -6.82
N ARG A 158 -9.25 -4.48 -7.77
CA ARG A 158 -8.85 -4.51 -9.18
C ARG A 158 -7.65 -3.60 -9.39
N GLY A 159 -6.46 -4.05 -9.00
CA GLY A 159 -5.17 -3.43 -9.29
C GLY A 159 -4.07 -4.44 -9.02
N SER A 160 -2.99 -4.43 -9.81
CA SER A 160 -1.83 -5.29 -9.57
C SER A 160 -1.25 -5.00 -8.19
N ARG A 161 -1.25 -5.99 -7.28
CA ARG A 161 -0.61 -5.85 -5.98
C ARG A 161 0.88 -6.12 -6.14
N VAL A 162 1.70 -5.08 -6.02
CA VAL A 162 3.16 -5.19 -6.14
C VAL A 162 3.77 -5.47 -4.77
N ILE A 163 4.44 -6.61 -4.64
CA ILE A 163 5.09 -7.06 -3.40
C ILE A 163 6.58 -7.21 -3.65
N GLY A 164 7.36 -6.33 -3.03
CA GLY A 164 8.82 -6.42 -3.03
C GLY A 164 9.31 -7.45 -2.00
N VAL A 165 10.38 -8.16 -2.35
CA VAL A 165 11.08 -9.06 -1.43
C VAL A 165 12.55 -8.65 -1.39
N ARG A 166 13.08 -8.42 -0.20
CA ARG A 166 14.45 -7.96 0.02
C ARG A 166 15.17 -8.85 1.02
N ASN A 167 16.36 -9.33 0.67
CA ASN A 167 17.21 -10.01 1.63
C ASN A 167 17.84 -8.99 2.60
N VAL A 168 17.65 -9.19 3.89
CA VAL A 168 18.30 -8.41 4.96
C VAL A 168 19.62 -9.08 5.35
N THR A 169 19.59 -10.39 5.59
CA THR A 169 20.81 -11.18 5.75
C THR A 169 21.24 -11.74 4.41
N GLU A 170 22.54 -11.96 4.25
CA GLU A 170 23.08 -12.59 3.04
C GLU A 170 22.42 -13.94 2.78
N HIS A 171 21.99 -14.14 1.54
CA HIS A 171 21.37 -15.40 1.10
C HIS A 171 20.16 -15.83 1.97
N ALA A 172 19.36 -14.88 2.44
CA ALA A 172 18.13 -15.19 3.17
C ALA A 172 17.10 -15.96 2.32
N GLY A 173 17.29 -16.04 1.00
CA GLY A 173 16.54 -16.91 0.09
C GLY A 173 15.37 -16.22 -0.61
N ALA A 174 15.44 -14.93 -0.91
CA ALA A 174 14.37 -14.19 -1.60
C ALA A 174 13.94 -14.85 -2.90
N THR A 175 14.88 -15.19 -3.77
CA THR A 175 14.63 -15.80 -5.07
C THR A 175 13.83 -17.10 -4.98
N THR A 176 14.25 -18.02 -4.09
CA THR A 176 13.53 -19.29 -3.86
C THR A 176 12.18 -19.04 -3.16
N PHE A 177 12.13 -18.12 -2.22
CA PHE A 177 10.88 -17.76 -1.52
C PHE A 177 9.84 -17.21 -2.50
N ILE A 178 10.23 -16.33 -3.43
CA ILE A 178 9.36 -15.81 -4.48
C ILE A 178 8.84 -16.94 -5.37
N TYR A 179 9.70 -17.88 -5.77
CA TYR A 179 9.27 -19.03 -6.57
C TYR A 179 8.20 -19.86 -5.86
N ILE A 180 8.43 -20.19 -4.60
CA ILE A 180 7.47 -20.97 -3.80
C ILE A 180 6.18 -20.19 -3.59
N LEU A 181 6.28 -18.90 -3.26
CA LEU A 181 5.14 -18.01 -3.05
C LEU A 181 4.31 -17.87 -4.34
N LYS A 182 4.97 -17.71 -5.50
CA LYS A 182 4.30 -17.68 -6.80
C LYS A 182 3.53 -18.95 -7.09
N LYS A 183 4.11 -20.12 -6.79
CA LYS A 183 3.40 -21.41 -6.96
C LYS A 183 2.13 -21.49 -6.12
N GLU A 184 2.19 -21.02 -4.87
CA GLU A 184 1.02 -20.98 -3.99
C GLU A 184 -0.05 -20.00 -4.50
N LEU A 185 0.36 -18.79 -4.88
CA LEU A 185 -0.53 -17.76 -5.43
C LEU A 185 -1.23 -18.21 -6.72
N ARG A 186 -0.56 -19.02 -7.56
CA ARG A 186 -1.20 -19.61 -8.76
C ARG A 186 -2.42 -20.48 -8.44
N THR A 187 -2.48 -21.08 -7.25
CA THR A 187 -3.66 -21.88 -6.85
C THR A 187 -4.89 -21.02 -6.62
N HIS A 188 -4.71 -19.72 -6.33
CA HIS A 188 -5.78 -18.76 -6.05
C HIS A 188 -6.10 -17.84 -7.24
N PHE A 189 -5.08 -17.44 -8.00
CA PHE A 189 -5.20 -16.43 -9.06
C PHE A 189 -4.85 -16.93 -10.46
N GLY A 190 -4.54 -18.22 -10.60
CA GLY A 190 -4.15 -18.79 -11.90
C GLY A 190 -2.85 -18.20 -12.44
N ASP A 191 -2.78 -18.03 -13.77
CA ASP A 191 -1.57 -17.57 -14.47
C ASP A 191 -1.41 -16.05 -14.48
N THR A 192 -2.20 -15.30 -13.70
CA THR A 192 -2.11 -13.84 -13.60
C THR A 192 -1.04 -13.37 -12.61
N ILE A 193 -0.21 -14.29 -12.08
CA ILE A 193 0.89 -13.99 -11.18
C ILE A 193 2.18 -13.86 -11.99
N VAL A 194 2.86 -12.73 -11.82
CA VAL A 194 4.16 -12.46 -12.45
C VAL A 194 5.20 -12.23 -11.36
N ALA A 195 6.43 -12.67 -11.59
CA ALA A 195 7.57 -12.36 -10.74
C ALA A 195 8.68 -11.69 -11.56
N LEU A 196 9.21 -10.59 -11.06
CA LEU A 196 10.34 -9.87 -11.63
C LEU A 196 11.56 -10.02 -10.72
N GLU A 197 12.73 -10.13 -11.30
CA GLU A 197 14.00 -10.12 -10.60
C GLU A 197 14.85 -8.97 -11.12
N LEU A 198 15.37 -8.12 -10.22
CA LEU A 198 16.17 -6.97 -10.59
C LEU A 198 17.66 -7.27 -10.57
N ASN A 199 18.34 -6.92 -11.67
CA ASN A 199 19.81 -6.96 -11.80
C ASN A 199 20.47 -8.32 -11.53
N LYS A 200 19.72 -9.42 -11.70
CA LYS A 200 20.17 -10.81 -11.66
C LYS A 200 19.51 -11.63 -12.75
N ASN A 201 19.93 -12.88 -12.90
CA ASN A 201 19.40 -13.79 -13.91
C ASN A 201 19.13 -15.21 -13.32
N ASP A 202 18.74 -15.26 -12.03
CA ASP A 202 18.50 -16.54 -11.36
C ASP A 202 17.13 -17.12 -11.76
N PHE A 203 16.15 -16.27 -12.11
CA PHE A 203 14.81 -16.70 -12.50
C PHE A 203 14.75 -17.56 -13.75
N GLN A 204 15.70 -17.41 -14.66
CA GLN A 204 15.80 -18.25 -15.87
C GLN A 204 15.91 -19.75 -15.55
N PHE A 205 16.47 -20.11 -14.38
CA PHE A 205 16.68 -21.51 -13.99
C PHE A 205 15.41 -22.21 -13.49
N PHE A 206 14.32 -21.47 -13.23
CA PHE A 206 13.04 -22.08 -12.84
C PHE A 206 12.19 -22.55 -14.04
N GLY A 207 12.53 -22.14 -15.27
CA GLY A 207 11.80 -22.53 -16.47
C GLY A 207 10.34 -22.05 -16.51
N ASP A 208 9.99 -21.02 -15.74
CA ASP A 208 8.66 -20.45 -15.67
C ASP A 208 8.61 -19.12 -16.46
N LYS A 209 7.79 -19.08 -17.54
CA LYS A 209 7.67 -17.93 -18.45
C LYS A 209 7.22 -16.62 -17.78
N ASN A 210 6.57 -16.73 -16.61
CA ASN A 210 6.10 -15.58 -15.83
C ASN A 210 7.06 -15.25 -14.67
N MET A 211 8.31 -15.75 -14.74
CA MET A 211 9.43 -15.35 -13.89
C MET A 211 10.50 -14.73 -14.78
N ILE A 212 10.72 -13.43 -14.65
CA ILE A 212 11.42 -12.61 -15.63
C ILE A 212 12.53 -11.83 -14.94
N SER A 213 13.73 -11.96 -15.47
CA SER A 213 14.90 -11.19 -15.03
C SER A 213 15.01 -9.92 -15.89
N ILE A 214 15.13 -8.77 -15.23
CA ILE A 214 15.25 -7.47 -15.87
C ILE A 214 16.36 -6.64 -15.22
N SER A 215 16.90 -5.69 -15.96
CA SER A 215 17.75 -4.66 -15.41
C SER A 215 16.94 -3.52 -14.81
N SER A 216 17.51 -2.75 -13.91
CA SER A 216 16.81 -1.66 -13.20
C SER A 216 16.28 -0.56 -14.13
N ASP A 217 16.92 -0.32 -15.26
CA ASP A 217 16.46 0.62 -16.30
C ASP A 217 15.17 0.16 -16.99
N GLN A 218 14.91 -1.15 -17.04
CA GLN A 218 13.70 -1.72 -17.63
C GLN A 218 12.52 -1.79 -16.67
N LEU A 219 12.73 -1.47 -15.38
CA LEU A 219 11.74 -1.63 -14.32
C LEU A 219 10.43 -0.91 -14.64
N GLN A 220 10.48 0.36 -15.01
CA GLN A 220 9.29 1.16 -15.29
C GLN A 220 8.47 0.58 -16.45
N GLY A 221 9.14 0.13 -17.52
CA GLY A 221 8.49 -0.54 -18.64
C GLY A 221 7.86 -1.87 -18.24
N ALA A 222 8.53 -2.64 -17.35
CA ALA A 222 8.01 -3.91 -16.85
C ALA A 222 6.80 -3.71 -15.92
N LEU A 223 6.81 -2.73 -15.02
CA LEU A 223 5.67 -2.38 -14.17
C LEU A 223 4.43 -2.03 -15.01
N THR A 224 4.62 -1.24 -16.06
CA THR A 224 3.55 -0.89 -17.00
C THR A 224 3.05 -2.13 -17.75
N ARG A 225 3.96 -2.95 -18.27
CA ARG A 225 3.62 -4.17 -19.03
C ARG A 225 2.80 -5.16 -18.22
N TYR A 226 3.14 -5.33 -16.93
CA TYR A 226 2.51 -6.31 -16.05
C TYR A 226 1.48 -5.69 -15.08
N SER A 227 1.03 -4.48 -15.35
CA SER A 227 -0.01 -3.79 -14.55
C SER A 227 -1.34 -4.55 -14.46
N GLY A 228 -1.61 -5.45 -15.40
CA GLY A 228 -2.77 -6.36 -15.39
C GLY A 228 -2.58 -7.65 -14.57
N ALA A 229 -1.42 -7.89 -13.98
CA ALA A 229 -1.21 -9.05 -13.11
C ALA A 229 -2.02 -8.90 -11.81
N SER A 230 -2.60 -9.98 -11.28
CA SER A 230 -3.27 -9.94 -9.97
C SER A 230 -2.27 -9.67 -8.84
N VAL A 231 -1.10 -10.28 -8.91
CA VAL A 231 0.02 -10.02 -8.00
C VAL A 231 1.32 -9.98 -8.81
N LEU A 232 2.12 -8.96 -8.56
CA LEU A 232 3.46 -8.80 -9.08
C LEU A 232 4.46 -8.95 -7.93
N LEU A 233 5.23 -10.03 -7.92
CA LEU A 233 6.31 -10.25 -6.97
C LEU A 233 7.60 -9.68 -7.52
N VAL A 234 8.38 -8.97 -6.72
CA VAL A 234 9.64 -8.38 -7.17
C VAL A 234 10.79 -8.76 -6.25
N ASP A 235 11.76 -9.50 -6.77
CA ASP A 235 13.05 -9.71 -6.09
C ASP A 235 13.89 -8.44 -6.25
N LEU A 236 13.93 -7.65 -5.18
CA LEU A 236 14.60 -6.34 -5.18
C LEU A 236 16.12 -6.46 -5.21
N ASN A 237 16.67 -7.57 -4.76
CA ASN A 237 18.11 -7.76 -4.62
C ASN A 237 18.78 -6.55 -3.93
N ASP A 238 19.77 -5.92 -4.56
CA ASP A 238 20.48 -4.73 -4.06
C ASP A 238 19.87 -3.42 -4.60
N TYR A 239 18.74 -3.47 -5.30
CA TYR A 239 18.08 -2.28 -5.82
C TYR A 239 17.54 -1.41 -4.67
N PRO A 240 18.00 -0.15 -4.54
CA PRO A 240 17.75 0.64 -3.32
C PRO A 240 16.32 1.15 -3.19
N ASP A 241 15.67 1.47 -4.31
CA ASP A 241 14.33 2.04 -4.33
C ASP A 241 13.27 0.93 -4.30
N ASP A 242 12.37 1.00 -3.34
CA ASP A 242 11.24 0.10 -3.19
C ASP A 242 9.89 0.87 -3.17
N SER A 243 9.90 2.15 -3.54
CA SER A 243 8.73 3.04 -3.49
C SER A 243 7.58 2.60 -4.40
N PHE A 244 7.87 1.85 -5.46
CA PHE A 244 6.89 1.29 -6.37
C PHE A 244 6.18 0.04 -5.83
N CYS A 245 6.66 -0.53 -4.71
CA CYS A 245 6.03 -1.67 -4.05
C CYS A 245 4.93 -1.19 -3.11
N GLY A 246 3.73 -1.77 -3.20
CA GLY A 246 2.67 -1.54 -2.24
C GLY A 246 3.04 -2.05 -0.85
N GLU A 247 3.87 -3.10 -0.79
CA GLU A 247 4.46 -3.62 0.44
C GLU A 247 5.79 -4.31 0.15
N VAL A 248 6.67 -4.36 1.15
CA VAL A 248 7.97 -5.03 1.07
C VAL A 248 8.13 -6.04 2.20
N LEU A 249 8.54 -7.25 1.84
CA LEU A 249 8.89 -8.32 2.76
C LEU A 249 10.41 -8.33 2.97
N TYR A 250 10.85 -8.10 4.17
CA TYR A 250 12.26 -8.09 4.55
C TYR A 250 12.64 -9.45 5.09
N LEU A 251 13.31 -10.26 4.26
CA LEU A 251 13.70 -11.62 4.60
C LEU A 251 14.99 -11.63 5.41
N LEU A 252 14.93 -12.30 6.56
CA LEU A 252 16.02 -12.45 7.47
C LEU A 252 16.16 -13.93 7.85
N GLU A 253 17.33 -14.54 7.59
CA GLU A 253 17.64 -15.88 8.10
C GLU A 253 18.27 -15.73 9.48
N PRO A 254 17.62 -16.21 10.56
CA PRO A 254 18.00 -15.91 11.94
C PRO A 254 19.14 -16.81 12.46
N SER A 255 20.18 -17.03 11.64
CA SER A 255 21.37 -17.72 12.12
C SER A 255 22.32 -16.75 12.83
N THR A 256 22.93 -17.19 13.91
CA THR A 256 23.83 -16.36 14.74
C THR A 256 24.94 -15.71 13.91
N ILE A 257 25.55 -16.46 12.98
CA ILE A 257 26.61 -15.92 12.14
C ILE A 257 26.10 -14.83 11.22
N LYS A 258 24.92 -15.01 10.59
CA LYS A 258 24.34 -14.03 9.66
C LYS A 258 23.89 -12.78 10.40
N LEU A 259 23.28 -12.92 11.57
CA LEU A 259 22.88 -11.79 12.40
C LEU A 259 24.10 -10.98 12.87
N ASN A 260 25.14 -11.64 13.34
CA ASN A 260 26.37 -10.97 13.77
C ASN A 260 27.06 -10.23 12.61
N LYS A 261 27.10 -10.83 11.41
CA LYS A 261 27.60 -10.15 10.20
C LYS A 261 26.77 -8.93 9.85
N LEU A 262 25.44 -9.06 9.89
CA LEU A 262 24.51 -7.97 9.61
C LEU A 262 24.74 -6.80 10.57
N MET A 263 24.78 -7.04 11.88
CA MET A 263 24.98 -6.02 12.90
C MET A 263 26.35 -5.34 12.80
N ARG A 264 27.39 -6.08 12.39
CA ARG A 264 28.71 -5.49 12.14
C ARG A 264 28.73 -4.53 10.96
N ARG A 265 27.98 -4.83 9.88
CA ARG A 265 27.87 -3.97 8.70
C ARG A 265 26.99 -2.75 8.94
N ASN A 266 25.88 -2.94 9.65
CA ASN A 266 24.89 -1.90 9.87
C ASN A 266 24.29 -2.02 11.27
N ARG A 267 24.90 -1.31 12.22
CA ARG A 267 24.45 -1.33 13.64
C ARG A 267 23.00 -0.87 13.83
N ASN A 268 22.49 -0.03 12.92
CA ASN A 268 21.16 0.56 13.03
C ASN A 268 20.13 -0.14 12.14
N ILE A 269 20.42 -1.34 11.63
CA ILE A 269 19.54 -2.03 10.69
C ILE A 269 18.16 -2.29 11.27
N PHE A 270 18.08 -2.75 12.50
CA PHE A 270 16.81 -3.05 13.16
C PHE A 270 15.98 -1.80 13.45
N SER A 271 16.60 -0.66 13.73
CA SER A 271 15.88 0.62 13.84
C SER A 271 15.21 1.02 12.52
N LYS A 272 15.82 0.72 11.38
CA LYS A 272 15.23 0.95 10.06
C LYS A 272 14.10 -0.03 9.74
N LEU A 273 14.08 -1.19 10.39
CA LEU A 273 13.11 -2.25 10.17
C LEU A 273 11.95 -2.25 11.17
N GLN A 274 11.88 -1.31 12.13
CA GLN A 274 10.89 -1.30 13.22
C GLN A 274 9.44 -1.39 12.73
N HIS A 275 9.10 -0.76 11.61
CA HIS A 275 7.75 -0.73 11.05
C HIS A 275 7.62 -1.51 9.74
N GLN A 276 8.58 -2.38 9.46
CA GLN A 276 8.63 -3.16 8.24
C GLN A 276 8.13 -4.59 8.47
N LYS A 277 7.70 -5.25 7.40
CA LYS A 277 7.28 -6.66 7.46
C LYS A 277 8.49 -7.59 7.45
N ILE A 278 9.03 -7.88 8.64
CA ILE A 278 10.16 -8.81 8.81
C ILE A 278 9.66 -10.24 8.73
N VAL A 279 10.16 -11.00 7.78
CA VAL A 279 9.93 -12.45 7.66
C VAL A 279 11.20 -13.18 8.04
N LEU A 280 11.14 -13.92 9.15
CA LEU A 280 12.23 -14.84 9.51
C LEU A 280 12.13 -16.05 8.58
N ASN A 281 13.01 -16.14 7.58
CA ASN A 281 12.99 -17.21 6.59
C ASN A 281 13.97 -18.33 6.93
N LYS A 282 13.59 -19.57 6.64
CA LYS A 282 14.33 -20.79 7.04
C LYS A 282 14.52 -20.87 8.55
N SER A 283 13.58 -20.37 9.31
CA SER A 283 13.69 -20.23 10.75
C SER A 283 13.26 -21.52 11.46
N LEU A 284 14.05 -21.92 12.43
CA LEU A 284 13.75 -23.00 13.39
C LEU A 284 13.51 -22.43 14.79
N LEU A 285 13.36 -21.12 14.93
CA LEU A 285 13.17 -20.47 16.21
C LEU A 285 11.82 -20.86 16.83
N SER A 286 11.86 -21.12 18.14
CA SER A 286 10.64 -21.26 18.95
C SER A 286 9.97 -19.90 19.17
N ASN A 287 8.72 -19.93 19.65
CA ASN A 287 8.00 -18.68 19.99
C ASN A 287 8.75 -17.86 21.05
N LYS A 288 9.44 -18.51 21.99
CA LYS A 288 10.25 -17.83 22.99
C LYS A 288 11.44 -17.11 22.34
N ASP A 289 12.18 -17.81 21.48
CA ASP A 289 13.33 -17.23 20.77
C ASP A 289 12.92 -16.04 19.88
N ILE A 290 11.72 -16.10 19.30
CA ILE A 290 11.17 -14.97 18.53
C ILE A 290 10.89 -13.79 19.44
N MET A 291 10.30 -14.00 20.61
CA MET A 291 10.04 -12.92 21.58
C MET A 291 11.37 -12.29 22.05
N ASP A 292 12.38 -13.09 22.32
CA ASP A 292 13.70 -12.62 22.72
C ASP A 292 14.35 -11.81 21.57
N PHE A 293 14.25 -12.30 20.32
CA PHE A 293 14.70 -11.58 19.13
C PHE A 293 13.99 -10.24 18.96
N GLU A 294 12.66 -10.20 19.08
CA GLU A 294 11.86 -8.97 18.96
C GLU A 294 12.24 -7.95 20.04
N TYR A 295 12.51 -8.41 21.24
CA TYR A 295 12.91 -7.56 22.35
C TYR A 295 14.29 -6.93 22.12
N GLU A 296 15.26 -7.71 21.68
CA GLU A 296 16.61 -7.23 21.38
C GLU A 296 16.66 -6.35 20.13
N ALA A 297 15.98 -6.75 19.07
CA ALA A 297 15.92 -6.02 17.80
C ALA A 297 15.05 -4.75 17.88
N LYS A 298 14.18 -4.64 18.90
CA LYS A 298 13.12 -3.61 19.01
C LYS A 298 12.26 -3.51 17.73
N ALA A 299 12.07 -4.64 17.06
CA ALA A 299 11.33 -4.74 15.82
C ALA A 299 10.43 -5.99 15.86
N LYS A 300 9.21 -5.87 15.31
CA LYS A 300 8.25 -6.98 15.32
C LYS A 300 8.45 -7.90 14.13
N VAL A 301 8.35 -9.20 14.38
CA VAL A 301 8.38 -10.24 13.36
C VAL A 301 6.97 -10.36 12.75
N PHE A 302 6.87 -10.09 11.47
CA PHE A 302 5.61 -10.26 10.74
C PHE A 302 5.26 -11.75 10.59
N TYR A 303 6.25 -12.58 10.26
CA TYR A 303 6.04 -14.01 10.09
C TYR A 303 7.31 -14.82 10.36
N ASN A 304 7.13 -15.96 11.05
CA ASN A 304 8.19 -16.94 11.26
C ASN A 304 8.00 -18.10 10.27
N MET A 305 8.79 -18.08 9.19
CA MET A 305 8.69 -19.04 8.09
C MET A 305 9.74 -20.16 8.29
N PRO A 306 9.30 -21.41 8.49
CA PRO A 306 10.21 -22.54 8.57
C PRO A 306 10.88 -22.80 7.21
N PRO A 307 11.89 -23.68 7.16
CA PRO A 307 12.41 -24.16 5.88
C PRO A 307 11.30 -24.77 5.02
N LEU A 308 11.13 -24.24 3.81
CA LEU A 308 10.12 -24.70 2.86
C LEU A 308 10.76 -25.67 1.85
N ASP A 309 10.00 -26.72 1.50
CA ASP A 309 10.35 -27.60 0.38
C ASP A 309 9.70 -27.06 -0.91
N GLU A 310 10.51 -26.62 -1.85
CA GLU A 310 10.04 -26.08 -3.13
C GLU A 310 9.26 -27.07 -4.01
N ARG A 311 9.41 -28.39 -3.72
CA ARG A 311 8.79 -29.48 -4.48
C ARG A 311 7.42 -29.87 -3.93
N LYS A 312 7.10 -29.48 -2.68
CA LYS A 312 5.87 -29.86 -1.98
C LYS A 312 4.93 -28.68 -1.81
N LYS A 313 3.65 -28.99 -1.57
CA LYS A 313 2.71 -28.01 -1.03
C LYS A 313 3.12 -27.65 0.39
N ASN A 314 3.10 -26.39 0.69
CA ASN A 314 3.46 -25.85 2.01
C ASN A 314 2.24 -25.15 2.64
N PRO A 315 1.45 -25.87 3.46
CA PRO A 315 0.19 -25.34 4.01
C PRO A 315 0.37 -24.03 4.81
N ILE A 316 1.55 -23.82 5.36
CA ILE A 316 1.90 -22.60 6.12
C ILE A 316 1.82 -21.34 5.25
N LEU A 317 1.93 -21.47 3.93
CA LEU A 317 1.80 -20.35 3.00
C LEU A 317 0.37 -19.81 2.92
N GLU A 318 -0.66 -20.63 3.13
CA GLU A 318 -2.04 -20.16 3.19
C GLU A 318 -2.23 -19.20 4.38
N ASP A 319 -1.71 -19.54 5.57
CA ASP A 319 -1.73 -18.64 6.74
C ASP A 319 -0.92 -17.37 6.49
N PHE A 320 0.26 -17.50 5.89
CA PHE A 320 1.08 -16.35 5.50
C PHE A 320 0.36 -15.40 4.53
N LEU A 321 -0.24 -15.93 3.47
CA LEU A 321 -1.01 -15.15 2.49
C LEU A 321 -2.26 -14.52 3.10
N SER A 322 -2.91 -15.21 4.05
CA SER A 322 -4.02 -14.65 4.80
C SER A 322 -3.58 -13.49 5.68
N ARG A 323 -2.44 -13.58 6.37
CA ARG A 323 -1.87 -12.46 7.15
C ARG A 323 -1.44 -11.28 6.29
N LEU A 324 -1.02 -11.55 5.05
CA LEU A 324 -0.79 -10.50 4.06
C LEU A 324 -2.09 -9.88 3.53
N GLY A 325 -3.26 -10.47 3.82
CA GLY A 325 -4.54 -10.02 3.30
C GLY A 325 -4.69 -10.25 1.79
N ILE A 326 -4.02 -11.29 1.25
CA ILE A 326 -4.11 -11.65 -0.17
C ILE A 326 -5.22 -12.67 -0.40
N VAL A 327 -5.43 -13.59 0.54
CA VAL A 327 -6.48 -14.60 0.52
C VAL A 327 -7.30 -14.53 1.79
N ALA A 328 -8.59 -14.86 1.68
CA ALA A 328 -9.45 -14.94 2.87
C ALA A 328 -9.01 -16.11 3.76
N LYS A 329 -9.10 -15.92 5.07
CA LYS A 329 -8.83 -17.00 6.03
C LYS A 329 -9.87 -18.09 5.86
N LYS A 330 -9.46 -19.32 5.56
CA LYS A 330 -10.35 -20.47 5.61
C LYS A 330 -10.78 -20.70 7.06
N GLU A 331 -12.07 -20.55 7.35
CA GLU A 331 -12.61 -21.03 8.63
C GLU A 331 -12.40 -22.54 8.70
N GLU A 332 -11.62 -23.01 9.67
CA GLU A 332 -11.58 -24.41 10.03
C GLU A 332 -13.01 -24.79 10.47
N LYS A 333 -13.72 -25.54 9.63
CA LYS A 333 -14.93 -26.24 10.08
C LYS A 333 -14.48 -27.17 11.20
N LYS A 334 -14.70 -26.76 12.46
CA LYS A 334 -14.67 -27.69 13.57
C LYS A 334 -15.67 -28.79 13.22
N GLU A 335 -15.15 -29.94 12.86
CA GLU A 335 -15.97 -31.18 12.86
C GLU A 335 -16.48 -31.35 14.28
N THR A 336 -17.70 -30.90 14.52
CA THR A 336 -18.46 -31.34 15.70
C THR A 336 -18.72 -32.81 15.50
N GLY A 337 -17.80 -33.62 16.02
CA GLY A 337 -18.00 -35.05 16.12
C GLY A 337 -19.33 -35.29 16.82
N LYS A 338 -20.32 -35.69 16.07
CA LYS A 338 -21.56 -36.28 16.61
C LYS A 338 -21.17 -37.56 17.32
N ILE A 339 -20.99 -37.48 18.62
CA ILE A 339 -21.03 -38.65 19.50
C ILE A 339 -22.49 -39.07 19.53
N PHE A 340 -22.91 -39.93 18.59
CA PHE A 340 -24.19 -40.58 18.62
C PHE A 340 -24.07 -41.83 19.50
N GLY A 341 -24.67 -41.74 20.66
CA GLY A 341 -25.48 -42.73 21.31
C GLY A 341 -24.95 -44.16 21.45
N LEU A 342 -24.60 -44.46 22.67
CA LEU A 342 -24.71 -45.80 23.19
C LEU A 342 -25.21 -45.70 24.65
N PHE A 343 -26.52 -45.53 24.79
CA PHE A 343 -27.24 -46.00 25.96
C PHE A 343 -28.60 -46.50 25.47
N ARG A 344 -28.65 -47.80 25.24
CA ARG A 344 -29.86 -48.57 25.33
C ARG A 344 -29.61 -49.69 26.33
N ARG A 345 -30.25 -49.49 27.49
CA ARG A 345 -30.57 -50.40 28.55
C ARG A 345 -29.57 -50.61 29.66
#